data_303d74fad2cb59c42a1e807221700558
#
_entry.id   303d74fad2cb59c42a1e807221700558
#
_cell.length_a   1.000
_cell.length_b   1.000
_cell.length_c   1.000
_cell.angle_alpha   90.00
_cell.angle_beta   90.00
_cell.angle_gamma   90.00
#
_symmetry.space_group_name_H-M   'P 1'
#
loop_
_entity.id
_entity.type
_entity.pdbx_description
1 polymer ?
#
loop_
_entity_poly.entity_id
_entity_poly.type
_entity_poly.pdbx_seq_one_letter_code
_entity_poly.pdbx_strand_id
1 'polypeptide(L)'
;VVNHTSIEHEWFQQARSSLDNPYRDFYIWRDQPNNWESKFGGSAWEYEAQTGQYFLHLFDHTQADLNWDNPKVRAEVFKLMRFWRDKGVGGFRLDVINLISKPADFPEDSSDGRRFYTDGPNVHAYLQEMHREVFEGHDLINVGEMSSTSLEHCIRYSRPESKELSMTFNFHHLKVDYPNLQKWVKADFDFLQLKQILSDWQLGMQAGGGWNALFWCNHDQPRVVSRFGDDGEYRVVSAKMLATALHFLQGTPFVYQGEELGMPNPGFDRIEQYRDVETLNIFRLKRDAGESEATSMAAIMQKSRDNGRTPMQWNAQPNAGFSSGEPWIGIPASAAHINVEHQLDDPDSVLHHYRALIALRRHEPLIQEGVYRPLLQDHLQVWAYLREGLGERLLVLNNFYGQPCEIQLPDQVIGAATEQRLLISNYPDCPQRTTTVVLRPYESFVLHLKD
;
A
#
# COMPACT_ATOMS: atom_id res chain seq x y z
N VAL A 1 -16.33 -2.81 -1.36
CA VAL A 1 -17.08 -3.17 -0.15
C VAL A 1 -16.57 -2.34 0.98
N VAL A 2 -17.46 -1.82 1.75
CA VAL A 2 -17.26 -0.62 2.52
C VAL A 2 -17.61 -0.80 3.98
N ASN A 3 -16.89 -0.07 4.80
CA ASN A 3 -17.22 0.12 6.19
C ASN A 3 -18.12 1.37 6.43
N HIS A 4 -18.33 2.21 5.42
CA HIS A 4 -19.12 3.44 5.50
C HIS A 4 -19.87 3.73 4.19
N THR A 5 -20.81 4.66 4.23
CA THR A 5 -21.41 5.28 3.03
C THR A 5 -21.27 6.79 3.10
N SER A 6 -21.53 7.47 1.98
CA SER A 6 -21.77 8.92 2.02
C SER A 6 -23.00 9.22 2.88
N ILE A 7 -23.00 10.35 3.58
CA ILE A 7 -24.22 10.86 4.25
C ILE A 7 -25.33 11.20 3.25
N GLU A 8 -25.01 11.39 1.96
CA GLU A 8 -26.00 11.58 0.90
C GLU A 8 -26.65 10.26 0.44
N HIS A 9 -26.15 9.10 0.91
CA HIS A 9 -26.72 7.80 0.57
C HIS A 9 -28.13 7.66 1.09
N GLU A 10 -29.03 7.06 0.32
CA GLU A 10 -30.43 6.91 0.67
C GLU A 10 -30.63 6.27 2.05
N TRP A 11 -29.87 5.25 2.40
CA TRP A 11 -29.95 4.62 3.72
C TRP A 11 -29.66 5.60 4.85
N PHE A 12 -28.65 6.48 4.69
CA PHE A 12 -28.32 7.47 5.72
C PHE A 12 -29.39 8.55 5.81
N GLN A 13 -29.90 9.03 4.68
CA GLN A 13 -30.99 10.02 4.67
C GLN A 13 -32.25 9.48 5.35
N GLN A 14 -32.57 8.19 5.15
CA GLN A 14 -33.64 7.52 5.88
C GLN A 14 -33.29 7.37 7.37
N ALA A 15 -32.09 6.89 7.71
CA ALA A 15 -31.65 6.66 9.08
C ALA A 15 -31.70 7.93 9.94
N ARG A 16 -31.33 9.09 9.38
CA ARG A 16 -31.32 10.38 10.10
C ARG A 16 -32.71 11.00 10.26
N SER A 17 -33.70 10.56 9.48
CA SER A 17 -35.03 11.19 9.45
C SER A 17 -35.85 10.93 10.70
N SER A 18 -35.68 9.78 11.39
CA SER A 18 -36.39 9.41 12.60
C SER A 18 -35.69 8.31 13.38
N LEU A 19 -35.86 8.28 14.71
CA LEU A 19 -35.33 7.23 15.57
C LEU A 19 -35.96 5.86 15.29
N ASP A 20 -37.21 5.82 14.80
CA ASP A 20 -37.96 4.61 14.49
C ASP A 20 -37.85 4.17 13.01
N ASN A 21 -37.01 4.84 12.21
CA ASN A 21 -36.84 4.50 10.81
C ASN A 21 -36.22 3.11 10.65
N PRO A 22 -36.69 2.24 9.73
CA PRO A 22 -36.11 0.90 9.49
C PRO A 22 -34.63 0.87 9.15
N TYR A 23 -34.06 1.97 8.64
CA TYR A 23 -32.65 2.12 8.35
C TYR A 23 -31.83 2.70 9.51
N ARG A 24 -32.49 3.03 10.66
CA ARG A 24 -31.78 3.64 11.80
C ARG A 24 -30.57 2.81 12.20
N ASP A 25 -30.73 1.52 12.41
CA ASP A 25 -29.71 0.59 12.85
C ASP A 25 -28.72 0.16 11.72
N PHE A 26 -28.82 0.77 10.53
CA PHE A 26 -27.82 0.56 9.50
C PHE A 26 -26.51 1.31 9.80
N TYR A 27 -26.59 2.31 10.67
CA TYR A 27 -25.48 3.13 11.13
C TYR A 27 -25.35 3.06 12.64
N ILE A 28 -24.22 3.53 13.17
CA ILE A 28 -23.90 3.50 14.59
C ILE A 28 -24.23 4.86 15.20
N TRP A 29 -25.16 4.87 16.17
CA TRP A 29 -25.66 6.08 16.82
C TRP A 29 -25.47 6.03 18.32
N ARG A 30 -25.21 7.20 18.96
CA ARG A 30 -25.11 7.34 20.41
C ARG A 30 -25.69 8.67 20.87
N ASP A 31 -26.24 8.67 22.11
CA ASP A 31 -26.70 9.90 22.76
C ASP A 31 -25.53 10.78 23.21
N GLN A 32 -24.41 10.17 23.60
CA GLN A 32 -23.19 10.83 23.98
C GLN A 32 -22.00 10.22 23.24
N PRO A 33 -21.12 11.05 22.63
CA PRO A 33 -19.91 10.57 22.01
C PRO A 33 -18.94 10.06 23.07
N ASN A 34 -18.07 9.13 22.69
CA ASN A 34 -16.85 8.85 23.44
C ASN A 34 -15.66 9.66 22.86
N ASN A 35 -14.46 9.43 23.36
CA ASN A 35 -13.26 10.17 22.95
C ASN A 35 -12.54 9.58 21.73
N TRP A 36 -13.22 8.77 20.92
CA TRP A 36 -12.59 8.21 19.70
C TRP A 36 -12.33 9.32 18.67
N GLU A 37 -11.18 9.19 18.02
CA GLU A 37 -10.75 10.10 16.96
C GLU A 37 -10.92 9.46 15.56
N SER A 38 -11.27 10.32 14.61
CA SER A 38 -11.26 9.99 13.19
C SER A 38 -9.83 9.74 12.67
N LYS A 39 -9.69 8.92 11.64
CA LYS A 39 -8.42 8.73 10.91
C LYS A 39 -7.89 10.03 10.27
N PHE A 40 -8.79 10.98 9.99
CA PHE A 40 -8.45 12.29 9.43
C PHE A 40 -8.30 13.38 10.48
N GLY A 41 -8.34 13.02 11.77
CA GLY A 41 -8.23 13.93 12.90
C GLY A 41 -9.57 14.46 13.39
N GLY A 42 -9.59 14.87 14.66
CA GLY A 42 -10.78 15.32 15.35
C GLY A 42 -11.69 14.17 15.83
N SER A 43 -12.87 14.52 16.37
CA SER A 43 -13.83 13.52 16.86
C SER A 43 -14.27 12.55 15.78
N ALA A 44 -14.45 11.28 16.14
CA ALA A 44 -15.07 10.27 15.29
C ALA A 44 -16.60 10.33 15.30
N TRP A 45 -17.18 11.32 15.95
CA TRP A 45 -18.63 11.46 16.15
C TRP A 45 -19.14 12.81 15.68
N GLU A 46 -20.17 12.81 14.85
CA GLU A 46 -20.84 14.02 14.34
C GLU A 46 -22.27 14.09 14.85
N TYR A 47 -22.70 15.30 15.31
CA TYR A 47 -24.02 15.53 15.86
C TYR A 47 -25.09 15.66 14.77
N GLU A 48 -26.14 14.86 14.85
CA GLU A 48 -27.32 14.94 13.99
C GLU A 48 -28.47 15.67 14.72
N ALA A 49 -28.69 16.91 14.32
CA ALA A 49 -29.63 17.80 14.98
C ALA A 49 -31.10 17.33 14.86
N GLN A 50 -31.46 16.61 13.79
CA GLN A 50 -32.82 16.17 13.54
C GLN A 50 -33.28 15.10 14.55
N THR A 51 -32.37 14.24 14.99
CA THR A 51 -32.66 13.14 15.91
C THR A 51 -32.02 13.30 17.29
N GLY A 52 -31.14 14.30 17.45
CA GLY A 52 -30.51 14.63 18.73
C GLY A 52 -29.43 13.64 19.17
N GLN A 53 -28.89 12.84 18.25
CA GLN A 53 -27.86 11.84 18.52
C GLN A 53 -26.60 12.08 17.69
N TYR A 54 -25.52 11.40 18.03
CA TYR A 54 -24.26 11.41 17.29
C TYR A 54 -24.14 10.15 16.48
N PHE A 55 -23.65 10.27 15.20
CA PHE A 55 -23.29 9.11 14.39
C PHE A 55 -21.78 8.96 14.29
N LEU A 56 -21.33 7.71 14.17
CA LEU A 56 -19.92 7.38 14.02
C LEU A 56 -19.45 7.63 12.58
N HIS A 57 -18.25 8.24 12.45
CA HIS A 57 -17.48 8.33 11.21
C HIS A 57 -15.99 8.15 11.50
N LEU A 58 -15.36 7.11 10.96
CA LEU A 58 -13.93 6.88 11.19
C LEU A 58 -13.03 7.64 10.22
N PHE A 59 -13.60 8.32 9.22
CA PHE A 59 -12.93 9.14 8.21
C PHE A 59 -13.52 10.54 8.19
N ASP A 60 -13.92 11.05 7.03
CA ASP A 60 -14.58 12.36 6.92
C ASP A 60 -15.99 12.31 7.56
N HIS A 61 -16.44 13.44 8.11
CA HIS A 61 -17.78 13.56 8.71
C HIS A 61 -18.92 13.29 7.70
N THR A 62 -18.60 13.33 6.40
CA THR A 62 -19.55 12.95 5.33
C THR A 62 -19.59 11.44 5.03
N GLN A 63 -18.82 10.63 5.78
CA GLN A 63 -18.66 9.19 5.56
C GLN A 63 -19.13 8.39 6.78
N ALA A 64 -20.47 8.25 6.94
CA ALA A 64 -21.08 7.56 8.09
C ALA A 64 -20.76 6.06 8.11
N ASP A 65 -20.34 5.54 9.26
CA ASP A 65 -19.97 4.14 9.46
C ASP A 65 -21.19 3.22 9.49
N LEU A 66 -21.10 2.13 8.73
CA LEU A 66 -22.12 1.09 8.71
C LEU A 66 -22.04 0.18 9.95
N ASN A 67 -23.19 -0.14 10.50
CA ASN A 67 -23.33 -1.07 11.61
C ASN A 67 -23.31 -2.54 11.12
N TRP A 68 -22.12 -3.13 11.05
CA TRP A 68 -21.95 -4.52 10.63
C TRP A 68 -22.49 -5.55 11.63
N ASP A 69 -22.79 -5.17 12.87
CA ASP A 69 -23.49 -6.05 13.82
C ASP A 69 -24.94 -6.30 13.37
N ASN A 70 -25.50 -5.39 12.57
CA ASN A 70 -26.83 -5.57 11.98
C ASN A 70 -26.78 -6.55 10.79
N PRO A 71 -27.45 -7.73 10.88
CA PRO A 71 -27.44 -8.72 9.79
C PRO A 71 -28.08 -8.21 8.49
N LYS A 72 -28.97 -7.20 8.55
CA LYS A 72 -29.55 -6.59 7.35
C LYS A 72 -28.53 -5.81 6.57
N VAL A 73 -27.61 -5.11 7.25
CA VAL A 73 -26.47 -4.41 6.60
C VAL A 73 -25.59 -5.42 5.88
N ARG A 74 -25.20 -6.52 6.55
CA ARG A 74 -24.38 -7.57 5.92
C ARG A 74 -25.09 -8.18 4.70
N ALA A 75 -26.38 -8.48 4.82
CA ALA A 75 -27.16 -9.02 3.70
C ALA A 75 -27.19 -8.10 2.47
N GLU A 76 -27.35 -6.78 2.65
CA GLU A 76 -27.34 -5.81 1.56
C GLU A 76 -25.91 -5.65 0.96
N VAL A 77 -24.88 -5.66 1.79
CA VAL A 77 -23.48 -5.66 1.31
C VAL A 77 -23.19 -6.92 0.47
N PHE A 78 -23.58 -8.10 0.95
CA PHE A 78 -23.38 -9.35 0.19
C PHE A 78 -24.20 -9.39 -1.09
N LYS A 79 -25.40 -8.83 -1.10
CA LYS A 79 -26.23 -8.68 -2.31
C LYS A 79 -25.53 -7.78 -3.35
N LEU A 80 -24.96 -6.65 -2.91
CA LEU A 80 -24.14 -5.79 -3.76
C LEU A 80 -22.94 -6.55 -4.34
N MET A 81 -22.24 -7.32 -3.54
CA MET A 81 -21.08 -8.09 -4.00
C MET A 81 -21.49 -9.18 -5.00
N ARG A 82 -22.56 -9.91 -4.72
CA ARG A 82 -23.13 -10.90 -5.66
C ARG A 82 -23.53 -10.26 -6.99
N PHE A 83 -24.15 -9.07 -6.95
CA PHE A 83 -24.48 -8.33 -8.18
C PHE A 83 -23.24 -8.09 -9.06
N TRP A 84 -22.12 -7.65 -8.49
CA TRP A 84 -20.89 -7.43 -9.26
C TRP A 84 -20.22 -8.73 -9.68
N ARG A 85 -20.20 -9.74 -8.81
CA ARG A 85 -19.74 -11.08 -9.14
C ARG A 85 -20.47 -11.64 -10.37
N ASP A 86 -21.80 -11.55 -10.36
CA ASP A 86 -22.66 -12.05 -11.44
C ASP A 86 -22.50 -11.21 -12.75
N LYS A 87 -21.95 -10.01 -12.65
CA LYS A 87 -21.48 -9.20 -13.79
C LYS A 87 -20.12 -9.66 -14.34
N GLY A 88 -19.44 -10.59 -13.67
CA GLY A 88 -18.19 -11.16 -14.15
C GLY A 88 -16.92 -10.51 -13.62
N VAL A 89 -16.96 -9.75 -12.49
CA VAL A 89 -15.71 -9.29 -11.86
C VAL A 89 -14.95 -10.49 -11.30
N GLY A 90 -13.60 -10.47 -11.45
CA GLY A 90 -12.73 -11.54 -10.98
C GLY A 90 -12.38 -11.46 -9.48
N GLY A 91 -12.91 -10.47 -8.75
CA GLY A 91 -12.66 -10.32 -7.31
C GLY A 91 -12.92 -8.92 -6.79
N PHE A 92 -12.52 -8.69 -5.53
CA PHE A 92 -12.80 -7.44 -4.82
C PHE A 92 -11.59 -6.97 -4.01
N ARG A 93 -11.32 -5.68 -4.07
CA ARG A 93 -10.52 -5.00 -3.06
C ARG A 93 -11.47 -4.45 -2.00
N LEU A 94 -11.24 -4.82 -0.76
CA LEU A 94 -12.08 -4.51 0.39
C LEU A 94 -11.43 -3.38 1.18
N ASP A 95 -12.02 -2.20 1.08
CA ASP A 95 -11.53 -0.96 1.68
C ASP A 95 -11.60 -1.02 3.20
N VAL A 96 -10.49 -0.77 3.89
CA VAL A 96 -10.35 -0.75 5.36
C VAL A 96 -11.17 -1.83 6.08
N ILE A 97 -11.18 -3.03 5.53
CA ILE A 97 -12.10 -4.10 5.92
C ILE A 97 -11.92 -4.57 7.38
N ASN A 98 -10.76 -4.34 7.96
CA ASN A 98 -10.50 -4.66 9.35
C ASN A 98 -11.13 -3.66 10.35
N LEU A 99 -11.83 -2.63 9.87
CA LEU A 99 -12.51 -1.64 10.71
C LEU A 99 -14.04 -1.88 10.83
N ILE A 100 -14.58 -2.95 10.23
CA ILE A 100 -16.04 -3.18 10.20
C ILE A 100 -16.63 -3.62 11.54
N SER A 101 -15.82 -4.11 12.48
CA SER A 101 -16.28 -4.59 13.79
C SER A 101 -15.80 -3.67 14.91
N LYS A 102 -16.71 -3.33 15.83
CA LYS A 102 -16.44 -2.51 17.03
C LYS A 102 -16.96 -3.25 18.26
N PRO A 103 -16.40 -3.01 19.46
CA PRO A 103 -16.99 -3.52 20.71
C PRO A 103 -18.36 -2.84 20.95
N ALA A 104 -19.34 -3.61 21.41
CA ALA A 104 -20.74 -3.15 21.56
C ALA A 104 -20.91 -2.02 22.60
N ASP A 105 -20.01 -1.91 23.57
CA ASP A 105 -20.04 -0.91 24.63
C ASP A 105 -19.34 0.40 24.23
N PHE A 106 -18.57 0.42 23.15
CA PHE A 106 -17.80 1.59 22.68
C PHE A 106 -17.03 2.27 23.83
N PRO A 107 -16.05 1.60 24.44
CA PRO A 107 -15.37 2.09 25.62
C PRO A 107 -14.56 3.36 25.34
N GLU A 108 -14.39 4.21 26.39
CA GLU A 108 -13.42 5.29 26.35
C GLU A 108 -12.00 4.75 26.21
N ASP A 109 -11.12 5.50 25.56
CA ASP A 109 -9.72 5.17 25.44
C ASP A 109 -8.84 6.16 26.23
N SER A 110 -7.68 5.69 26.68
CA SER A 110 -6.60 6.55 27.17
C SER A 110 -5.85 7.30 26.06
N SER A 111 -6.16 6.99 24.80
CA SER A 111 -5.57 7.54 23.59
C SER A 111 -6.68 7.97 22.62
N ASP A 112 -6.68 7.47 21.41
CA ASP A 112 -7.52 7.89 20.28
C ASP A 112 -8.62 6.91 19.86
N GLY A 113 -8.80 5.83 20.59
CA GLY A 113 -9.82 4.80 20.33
C GLY A 113 -9.49 3.81 19.22
N ARG A 114 -8.41 4.03 18.46
CA ARG A 114 -8.05 3.19 17.28
C ARG A 114 -7.92 1.71 17.59
N ARG A 115 -7.43 1.35 18.76
CA ARG A 115 -7.30 -0.06 19.19
C ARG A 115 -8.63 -0.78 19.33
N PHE A 116 -9.73 -0.06 19.52
CA PHE A 116 -11.06 -0.65 19.69
C PHE A 116 -11.79 -0.84 18.37
N TYR A 117 -11.55 0.02 17.39
CA TYR A 117 -12.21 -0.11 16.09
C TYR A 117 -11.32 -0.75 15.01
N THR A 118 -10.11 -1.23 15.38
CA THR A 118 -9.21 -1.98 14.49
C THR A 118 -9.23 -3.45 14.89
N ASP A 119 -9.39 -4.35 13.93
CA ASP A 119 -9.42 -5.80 14.13
C ASP A 119 -10.41 -6.22 15.24
N GLY A 120 -11.60 -5.60 15.26
CA GLY A 120 -12.58 -5.73 16.32
C GLY A 120 -13.15 -7.16 16.50
N PRO A 121 -13.93 -7.41 17.57
CA PRO A 121 -14.19 -8.75 18.08
C PRO A 121 -14.90 -9.70 17.07
N ASN A 122 -15.75 -9.17 16.20
CA ASN A 122 -16.53 -9.97 15.26
C ASN A 122 -16.01 -9.96 13.82
N VAL A 123 -14.89 -9.26 13.53
CA VAL A 123 -14.38 -9.05 12.16
C VAL A 123 -14.20 -10.37 11.40
N HIS A 124 -13.58 -11.37 12.03
CA HIS A 124 -13.35 -12.68 11.42
C HIS A 124 -14.64 -13.43 11.11
N ALA A 125 -15.63 -13.38 12.02
CA ALA A 125 -16.93 -13.98 11.80
C ALA A 125 -17.65 -13.36 10.59
N TYR A 126 -17.57 -12.03 10.44
CA TYR A 126 -18.17 -11.33 9.30
C TYR A 126 -17.47 -11.65 7.98
N LEU A 127 -16.14 -11.78 7.99
CA LEU A 127 -15.40 -12.17 6.79
C LEU A 127 -15.67 -13.62 6.39
N GLN A 128 -15.80 -14.53 7.34
CA GLN A 128 -16.21 -15.92 7.09
C GLN A 128 -17.65 -16.02 6.58
N GLU A 129 -18.57 -15.19 7.11
CA GLU A 129 -19.92 -15.07 6.57
C GLU A 129 -19.89 -14.55 5.12
N MET A 130 -19.10 -13.51 4.86
CA MET A 130 -18.90 -12.98 3.51
C MET A 130 -18.34 -14.05 2.56
N HIS A 131 -17.38 -14.86 3.02
CA HIS A 131 -16.83 -15.94 2.23
C HIS A 131 -17.92 -16.93 1.81
N ARG A 132 -18.69 -17.44 2.76
CA ARG A 132 -19.80 -18.39 2.49
C ARG A 132 -20.84 -17.81 1.54
N GLU A 133 -21.23 -16.54 1.74
CA GLU A 133 -22.31 -15.89 1.00
C GLU A 133 -21.92 -15.40 -0.41
N VAL A 134 -20.64 -15.12 -0.63
CA VAL A 134 -20.19 -14.44 -1.86
C VAL A 134 -19.14 -15.22 -2.63
N PHE A 135 -18.16 -15.81 -1.94
CA PHE A 135 -16.96 -16.36 -2.58
C PHE A 135 -16.99 -17.89 -2.73
N GLU A 136 -17.65 -18.60 -1.83
CA GLU A 136 -17.61 -20.07 -1.84
C GLU A 136 -18.16 -20.63 -3.16
N GLY A 137 -17.38 -21.53 -3.78
CA GLY A 137 -17.71 -22.12 -5.08
C GLY A 137 -17.42 -21.25 -6.31
N HIS A 138 -16.79 -20.08 -6.11
CA HIS A 138 -16.38 -19.17 -7.19
C HIS A 138 -14.87 -18.95 -7.19
N ASP A 139 -14.27 -18.87 -8.40
CA ASP A 139 -12.86 -18.51 -8.57
C ASP A 139 -12.70 -16.99 -8.54
N LEU A 140 -12.61 -16.44 -7.33
CA LEU A 140 -12.52 -15.00 -7.08
C LEU A 140 -11.32 -14.69 -6.18
N ILE A 141 -10.59 -13.63 -6.52
CA ILE A 141 -9.53 -13.07 -5.69
C ILE A 141 -10.09 -11.92 -4.86
N ASN A 142 -9.90 -11.97 -3.53
CA ASN A 142 -10.22 -10.85 -2.68
C ASN A 142 -9.00 -10.37 -1.90
N VAL A 143 -8.82 -9.08 -1.85
CA VAL A 143 -7.72 -8.45 -1.14
C VAL A 143 -8.26 -7.46 -0.11
N GLY A 144 -7.83 -7.63 1.14
CA GLY A 144 -8.19 -6.72 2.22
C GLY A 144 -7.17 -5.62 2.41
N GLU A 145 -7.64 -4.38 2.49
CA GLU A 145 -6.83 -3.29 2.99
C GLU A 145 -6.89 -3.25 4.50
N MET A 146 -5.71 -3.37 5.15
CA MET A 146 -5.60 -3.42 6.60
C MET A 146 -5.06 -2.11 7.16
N SER A 147 -5.87 -1.43 7.95
CA SER A 147 -5.46 -0.21 8.64
C SER A 147 -4.95 -0.54 10.04
N SER A 148 -3.69 -0.23 10.32
CA SER A 148 -3.08 -0.35 11.68
C SER A 148 -3.16 -1.77 12.30
N THR A 149 -3.11 -2.80 11.48
CA THR A 149 -3.19 -4.22 11.89
C THR A 149 -1.85 -4.77 12.41
N SER A 150 -1.82 -6.02 12.83
CA SER A 150 -0.60 -6.75 13.19
C SER A 150 -0.28 -7.86 12.17
N LEU A 151 0.96 -8.37 12.22
CA LEU A 151 1.37 -9.53 11.43
C LEU A 151 0.50 -10.76 11.72
N GLU A 152 0.20 -11.01 12.99
CA GLU A 152 -0.65 -12.13 13.42
C GLU A 152 -2.06 -12.04 12.81
N HIS A 153 -2.68 -10.85 12.82
CA HIS A 153 -3.96 -10.62 12.16
C HIS A 153 -3.87 -10.80 10.64
N CYS A 154 -2.82 -10.28 9.98
CA CYS A 154 -2.63 -10.47 8.54
C CYS A 154 -2.50 -11.94 8.15
N ILE A 155 -1.78 -12.75 8.93
CA ILE A 155 -1.72 -14.21 8.76
C ILE A 155 -3.11 -14.82 8.87
N ARG A 156 -3.85 -14.50 9.92
CA ARG A 156 -5.18 -15.05 10.15
C ARG A 156 -6.15 -14.67 9.03
N TYR A 157 -6.14 -13.43 8.56
CA TYR A 157 -7.00 -12.98 7.47
C TYR A 157 -6.74 -13.71 6.15
N SER A 158 -5.48 -14.05 5.84
CA SER A 158 -5.09 -14.50 4.50
C SER A 158 -4.65 -15.96 4.39
N ARG A 159 -4.57 -16.70 5.48
CA ARG A 159 -4.31 -18.16 5.41
C ARG A 159 -5.55 -18.87 4.88
N PRO A 160 -5.41 -19.87 3.98
CA PRO A 160 -6.54 -20.53 3.30
C PRO A 160 -7.55 -21.16 4.27
N GLU A 161 -7.10 -21.71 5.41
CA GLU A 161 -7.92 -22.37 6.41
C GLU A 161 -8.90 -21.43 7.09
N SER A 162 -8.59 -20.13 7.15
CA SER A 162 -9.48 -19.14 7.75
C SER A 162 -10.72 -18.86 6.91
N LYS A 163 -10.67 -19.11 5.60
CA LYS A 163 -11.78 -18.82 4.66
C LYS A 163 -12.26 -17.37 4.77
N GLU A 164 -11.33 -16.45 4.73
CA GLU A 164 -11.60 -15.00 4.84
C GLU A 164 -11.14 -14.27 3.59
N LEU A 165 -9.86 -13.96 3.45
CA LEU A 165 -9.30 -13.19 2.36
C LEU A 165 -8.23 -13.98 1.61
N SER A 166 -8.01 -13.67 0.33
CA SER A 166 -6.91 -14.27 -0.44
C SER A 166 -5.56 -13.68 -0.04
N MET A 167 -5.51 -12.39 0.30
CA MET A 167 -4.31 -11.67 0.67
C MET A 167 -4.63 -10.36 1.37
N THR A 168 -3.62 -9.75 2.01
CA THR A 168 -3.77 -8.50 2.73
C THR A 168 -2.71 -7.46 2.34
N PHE A 169 -3.13 -6.20 2.18
CA PHE A 169 -2.23 -5.05 2.20
C PHE A 169 -1.96 -4.64 3.65
N ASN A 170 -0.70 -4.40 3.99
CA ASN A 170 -0.31 -3.72 5.21
C ASN A 170 0.49 -2.45 4.88
N PHE A 171 0.49 -1.47 5.78
CA PHE A 171 1.11 -0.15 5.56
C PHE A 171 2.31 0.12 6.46
N HIS A 172 2.84 -0.88 7.15
CA HIS A 172 3.92 -0.68 8.13
C HIS A 172 5.19 -0.16 7.48
N HIS A 173 5.59 -0.73 6.34
CA HIS A 173 6.75 -0.33 5.56
C HIS A 173 6.66 1.12 5.02
N LEU A 174 5.46 1.69 4.97
CA LEU A 174 5.24 3.07 4.52
C LEU A 174 5.29 4.10 5.65
N LYS A 175 5.57 3.69 6.89
CA LYS A 175 5.66 4.61 8.04
C LYS A 175 7.09 4.87 8.49
N VAL A 176 8.07 4.33 7.79
CA VAL A 176 9.50 4.44 8.12
C VAL A 176 10.09 5.84 7.91
N ASP A 177 9.33 6.74 7.30
CA ASP A 177 9.64 8.16 7.14
C ASP A 177 8.68 9.06 7.96
N TYR A 178 8.06 8.51 9.04
CA TYR A 178 7.20 9.23 9.97
C TYR A 178 7.89 9.36 11.33
N PRO A 179 8.73 10.39 11.53
CA PRO A 179 9.39 10.59 12.82
C PRO A 179 8.36 10.74 13.93
N ASN A 180 8.53 9.97 15.02
CA ASN A 180 7.58 9.92 16.14
C ASN A 180 6.13 9.64 15.69
N LEU A 181 5.94 8.83 14.65
CA LEU A 181 4.64 8.51 14.03
C LEU A 181 3.91 9.71 13.40
N GLN A 182 4.61 10.81 13.16
CA GLN A 182 4.05 12.02 12.56
C GLN A 182 4.20 12.00 11.04
N LYS A 183 3.11 11.78 10.30
CA LYS A 183 3.09 11.74 8.84
C LYS A 183 3.56 13.06 8.19
N TRP A 184 3.11 14.19 8.74
CA TRP A 184 3.23 15.51 8.11
C TRP A 184 4.49 16.28 8.52
N VAL A 185 5.60 15.55 8.59
CA VAL A 185 6.94 16.09 8.81
C VAL A 185 7.83 15.63 7.66
N LYS A 186 8.58 16.57 7.06
CA LYS A 186 9.58 16.20 6.05
C LYS A 186 10.72 15.44 6.74
N ALA A 187 10.94 14.20 6.35
CA ALA A 187 11.99 13.36 6.91
C ALA A 187 12.44 12.31 5.87
N ASP A 188 13.67 11.89 5.98
CA ASP A 188 14.20 10.75 5.26
C ASP A 188 13.64 9.45 5.88
N PHE A 189 13.64 8.37 5.11
CA PHE A 189 13.16 7.09 5.60
C PHE A 189 14.26 6.33 6.39
N ASP A 190 13.83 5.60 7.40
CA ASP A 190 14.69 4.66 8.14
C ASP A 190 14.83 3.36 7.34
N PHE A 191 15.97 3.21 6.67
CA PHE A 191 16.25 2.06 5.81
C PHE A 191 16.38 0.75 6.58
N LEU A 192 16.97 0.76 7.77
CA LEU A 192 17.08 -0.45 8.59
C LEU A 192 15.69 -0.91 9.06
N GLN A 193 14.85 0.04 9.47
CA GLN A 193 13.47 -0.26 9.83
C GLN A 193 12.67 -0.77 8.62
N LEU A 194 12.85 -0.20 7.43
CA LEU A 194 12.23 -0.69 6.19
C LEU A 194 12.56 -2.15 5.93
N LYS A 195 13.85 -2.50 5.95
CA LYS A 195 14.31 -3.89 5.77
C LYS A 195 13.75 -4.84 6.82
N GLN A 196 13.78 -4.41 8.08
CA GLN A 196 13.30 -5.23 9.20
C GLN A 196 11.81 -5.53 9.02
N ILE A 197 10.97 -4.52 8.78
CA ILE A 197 9.53 -4.69 8.58
C ILE A 197 9.24 -5.64 7.42
N LEU A 198 9.86 -5.40 6.26
CA LEU A 198 9.62 -6.26 5.09
C LEU A 198 10.09 -7.70 5.32
N SER A 199 11.22 -7.89 6.02
CA SER A 199 11.72 -9.22 6.38
C SER A 199 10.80 -9.92 7.38
N ASP A 200 10.33 -9.24 8.41
CA ASP A 200 9.42 -9.80 9.41
C ASP A 200 8.10 -10.26 8.78
N TRP A 201 7.55 -9.45 7.86
CA TRP A 201 6.35 -9.83 7.10
C TRP A 201 6.60 -11.03 6.18
N GLN A 202 7.76 -11.10 5.50
CA GLN A 202 8.10 -12.27 4.67
C GLN A 202 8.21 -13.54 5.51
N LEU A 203 8.96 -13.49 6.60
CA LEU A 203 9.17 -14.64 7.49
C LEU A 203 7.87 -15.07 8.18
N GLY A 204 7.14 -14.12 8.75
CA GLY A 204 5.93 -14.42 9.52
C GLY A 204 4.79 -14.91 8.65
N MET A 205 4.50 -14.25 7.52
CA MET A 205 3.44 -14.67 6.59
C MET A 205 3.73 -16.06 6.03
N GLN A 206 4.99 -16.33 5.64
CA GLN A 206 5.37 -17.65 5.15
C GLN A 206 5.21 -18.74 6.24
N ALA A 207 5.69 -18.49 7.45
CA ALA A 207 5.57 -19.44 8.55
C ALA A 207 4.11 -19.69 8.96
N GLY A 208 3.27 -18.68 8.88
CA GLY A 208 1.85 -18.73 9.26
C GLY A 208 0.89 -19.13 8.14
N GLY A 209 1.39 -19.37 6.92
CA GLY A 209 0.57 -19.72 5.75
C GLY A 209 -0.25 -18.55 5.18
N GLY A 210 0.07 -17.31 5.54
CA GLY A 210 -0.57 -16.13 5.02
C GLY A 210 -0.01 -15.68 3.66
N TRP A 211 -0.68 -14.74 2.98
CA TRP A 211 -0.26 -14.22 1.68
C TRP A 211 -0.25 -12.71 1.64
N ASN A 212 0.89 -12.11 1.26
CA ASN A 212 1.07 -10.66 1.14
C ASN A 212 0.54 -10.12 -0.19
N ALA A 213 -0.21 -9.04 -0.15
CA ALA A 213 -0.36 -8.11 -1.27
C ALA A 213 0.80 -7.10 -1.19
N LEU A 214 1.79 -7.26 -2.07
CA LEU A 214 3.01 -6.46 -2.07
C LEU A 214 2.80 -5.17 -2.86
N PHE A 215 3.26 -4.03 -2.35
CA PHE A 215 3.19 -2.76 -3.07
C PHE A 215 4.19 -1.73 -2.50
N TRP A 216 4.62 -0.80 -3.34
CA TRP A 216 5.41 0.35 -2.92
C TRP A 216 4.57 1.61 -2.76
N CYS A 217 3.62 1.84 -3.66
CA CYS A 217 2.73 2.99 -3.61
C CYS A 217 1.32 2.64 -4.09
N ASN A 218 0.38 3.56 -3.88
CA ASN A 218 -1.00 3.46 -4.31
C ASN A 218 -1.62 4.86 -4.43
N HIS A 219 -2.94 4.96 -4.64
CA HIS A 219 -3.68 6.23 -4.73
C HIS A 219 -3.68 7.09 -3.44
N ASP A 220 -3.15 6.55 -2.33
CA ASP A 220 -3.06 7.23 -1.03
C ASP A 220 -1.62 7.47 -0.57
N GLN A 221 -0.63 7.22 -1.46
CA GLN A 221 0.79 7.33 -1.14
C GLN A 221 1.54 8.17 -2.17
N PRO A 222 2.62 8.85 -1.78
CA PRO A 222 3.55 9.48 -2.71
C PRO A 222 4.17 8.48 -3.69
N ARG A 223 4.70 8.95 -4.80
CA ARG A 223 5.41 8.14 -5.78
C ARG A 223 6.64 7.48 -5.16
N VAL A 224 6.82 6.19 -5.39
CA VAL A 224 7.86 5.40 -4.73
C VAL A 224 9.28 5.88 -5.05
N VAL A 225 9.55 6.27 -6.30
CA VAL A 225 10.89 6.71 -6.71
C VAL A 225 11.31 8.00 -5.99
N SER A 226 10.38 8.93 -5.73
CA SER A 226 10.65 10.13 -4.94
C SER A 226 10.72 9.87 -3.44
N ARG A 227 10.18 8.75 -2.97
CA ARG A 227 10.13 8.44 -1.53
C ARG A 227 11.29 7.58 -1.07
N PHE A 228 11.62 6.51 -1.80
CA PHE A 228 12.60 5.49 -1.42
C PHE A 228 13.74 5.34 -2.42
N GLY A 229 13.67 6.02 -3.56
CA GLY A 229 14.70 6.05 -4.60
C GLY A 229 15.34 7.42 -4.74
N ASP A 230 15.72 7.73 -5.96
CA ASP A 230 16.21 9.03 -6.40
C ASP A 230 15.39 9.47 -7.62
N ASP A 231 14.74 10.61 -7.55
CA ASP A 231 13.93 11.13 -8.67
C ASP A 231 14.71 12.12 -9.57
N GLY A 232 16.01 12.27 -9.31
CA GLY A 232 16.95 13.07 -10.08
C GLY A 232 17.82 12.23 -11.03
N GLU A 233 19.13 12.29 -10.84
CA GLU A 233 20.15 11.66 -11.70
C GLU A 233 19.97 10.14 -11.82
N TYR A 234 19.66 9.47 -10.70
CA TYR A 234 19.53 8.01 -10.66
C TYR A 234 18.08 7.50 -10.79
N ARG A 235 17.14 8.31 -11.26
CA ARG A 235 15.71 7.97 -11.33
C ARG A 235 15.46 6.61 -11.97
N VAL A 236 16.03 6.35 -13.13
CA VAL A 236 15.79 5.12 -13.89
C VAL A 236 16.34 3.89 -13.15
N VAL A 237 17.58 3.96 -12.69
CA VAL A 237 18.21 2.81 -12.02
C VAL A 237 17.61 2.57 -10.62
N SER A 238 17.23 3.64 -9.90
CA SER A 238 16.58 3.49 -8.59
C SER A 238 15.16 2.95 -8.71
N ALA A 239 14.38 3.38 -9.71
CA ALA A 239 13.05 2.82 -9.98
C ALA A 239 13.12 1.31 -10.31
N LYS A 240 14.10 0.90 -11.14
CA LYS A 240 14.33 -0.52 -11.46
C LYS A 240 14.78 -1.32 -10.23
N MET A 241 15.66 -0.74 -9.39
CA MET A 241 16.10 -1.37 -8.13
C MET A 241 14.91 -1.61 -7.19
N LEU A 242 14.07 -0.60 -6.97
CA LEU A 242 12.84 -0.71 -6.15
C LEU A 242 11.90 -1.80 -6.68
N ALA A 243 11.70 -1.85 -8.01
CA ALA A 243 10.91 -2.88 -8.65
C ALA A 243 11.48 -4.29 -8.38
N THR A 244 12.78 -4.48 -8.59
CA THR A 244 13.46 -5.77 -8.35
C THR A 244 13.35 -6.18 -6.89
N ALA A 245 13.62 -5.26 -5.96
CA ALA A 245 13.58 -5.53 -4.52
C ALA A 245 12.22 -6.08 -4.06
N LEU A 246 11.10 -5.60 -4.64
CA LEU A 246 9.76 -6.05 -4.28
C LEU A 246 9.34 -7.32 -5.03
N HIS A 247 9.62 -7.40 -6.34
CA HIS A 247 9.10 -8.47 -7.19
C HIS A 247 9.70 -9.86 -6.89
N PHE A 248 10.80 -9.95 -6.20
CA PHE A 248 11.39 -11.22 -5.74
C PHE A 248 10.92 -11.66 -4.35
N LEU A 249 10.04 -10.90 -3.70
CA LEU A 249 9.40 -11.31 -2.46
C LEU A 249 8.24 -12.28 -2.70
N GLN A 250 7.92 -13.09 -1.68
CA GLN A 250 6.71 -13.92 -1.67
C GLN A 250 5.47 -13.05 -1.48
N GLY A 251 4.49 -13.24 -2.34
CA GLY A 251 3.24 -12.48 -2.34
C GLY A 251 2.85 -12.07 -3.75
N THR A 252 1.79 -11.29 -3.87
CA THR A 252 1.30 -10.76 -5.14
C THR A 252 1.65 -9.28 -5.27
N PRO A 253 2.54 -8.89 -6.21
CA PRO A 253 2.86 -7.48 -6.43
C PRO A 253 1.69 -6.74 -7.08
N PHE A 254 1.38 -5.57 -6.54
CA PHE A 254 0.45 -4.61 -7.09
C PHE A 254 1.23 -3.41 -7.59
N VAL A 255 1.29 -3.25 -8.90
CA VAL A 255 1.97 -2.14 -9.56
C VAL A 255 0.99 -0.99 -9.72
N TYR A 256 1.27 0.14 -9.07
CA TYR A 256 0.42 1.32 -9.19
C TYR A 256 0.74 2.09 -10.48
N GLN A 257 -0.29 2.62 -11.15
CA GLN A 257 -0.16 3.37 -12.40
C GLN A 257 0.95 4.43 -12.33
N GLY A 258 1.89 4.39 -13.29
CA GLY A 258 3.04 5.28 -13.37
C GLY A 258 4.26 4.82 -12.57
N GLU A 259 4.13 3.85 -11.68
CA GLU A 259 5.27 3.21 -11.01
C GLU A 259 6.16 2.50 -12.03
N GLU A 260 5.54 1.82 -13.01
CA GLU A 260 6.19 1.15 -14.13
C GLU A 260 6.91 2.10 -15.10
N LEU A 261 6.70 3.41 -14.96
CA LEU A 261 7.42 4.44 -15.70
C LEU A 261 8.49 5.13 -14.85
N GLY A 262 8.54 4.86 -13.56
CA GLY A 262 9.31 5.63 -12.59
C GLY A 262 8.83 7.08 -12.51
N MET A 263 7.51 7.31 -12.53
CA MET A 263 6.95 8.65 -12.36
C MET A 263 7.30 9.20 -10.97
N PRO A 264 7.90 10.41 -10.88
CA PRO A 264 8.18 11.07 -9.60
C PRO A 264 6.95 11.80 -9.05
N ASN A 265 7.06 12.34 -7.85
CA ASN A 265 6.11 13.33 -7.34
C ASN A 265 6.02 14.53 -8.29
N PRO A 266 4.86 15.20 -8.41
CA PRO A 266 4.62 16.21 -9.45
C PRO A 266 5.41 17.51 -9.27
N GLY A 267 6.00 17.75 -8.10
CA GLY A 267 6.70 18.99 -7.81
C GLY A 267 5.77 20.19 -7.61
N PHE A 268 4.52 19.98 -7.22
CA PHE A 268 3.59 21.06 -6.90
C PHE A 268 4.09 21.86 -5.69
N ASP A 269 4.31 23.14 -5.88
CA ASP A 269 4.93 24.03 -4.89
C ASP A 269 3.95 25.03 -4.23
N ARG A 270 2.67 25.00 -4.63
CA ARG A 270 1.60 25.86 -4.10
C ARG A 270 0.40 25.01 -3.67
N ILE A 271 -0.23 25.41 -2.57
CA ILE A 271 -1.36 24.65 -1.99
C ILE A 271 -2.56 24.56 -2.94
N GLU A 272 -2.78 25.56 -3.81
CA GLU A 272 -3.88 25.58 -4.76
C GLU A 272 -3.78 24.49 -5.84
N GLN A 273 -2.62 23.85 -6.00
CA GLN A 273 -2.42 22.75 -6.94
C GLN A 273 -2.92 21.41 -6.37
N TYR A 274 -3.14 21.34 -5.05
CA TYR A 274 -3.63 20.16 -4.36
C TYR A 274 -5.16 20.12 -4.26
N ARG A 275 -5.72 18.92 -4.22
CA ARG A 275 -7.17 18.65 -4.15
C ARG A 275 -7.56 17.81 -2.96
N ASP A 276 -6.60 17.06 -2.39
CA ASP A 276 -6.84 16.16 -1.28
C ASP A 276 -7.24 16.89 0.00
N VAL A 277 -8.39 16.50 0.56
CA VAL A 277 -8.97 17.12 1.77
C VAL A 277 -8.01 17.02 2.97
N GLU A 278 -7.36 15.85 3.16
CA GLU A 278 -6.39 15.67 4.24
C GLU A 278 -5.23 16.67 4.10
N THR A 279 -4.71 16.84 2.89
CA THR A 279 -3.63 17.77 2.57
C THR A 279 -4.03 19.23 2.86
N LEU A 280 -5.22 19.63 2.42
CA LEU A 280 -5.72 20.99 2.63
C LEU A 280 -5.98 21.29 4.11
N ASN A 281 -6.53 20.32 4.83
CA ASN A 281 -6.80 20.48 6.27
C ASN A 281 -5.50 20.57 7.07
N ILE A 282 -4.53 19.70 6.82
CA ILE A 282 -3.25 19.75 7.55
C ILE A 282 -2.47 21.03 7.23
N PHE A 283 -2.51 21.52 5.99
CA PHE A 283 -1.90 22.80 5.66
C PHE A 283 -2.48 23.92 6.53
N ARG A 284 -3.82 24.02 6.61
CA ARG A 284 -4.51 25.00 7.44
C ARG A 284 -4.11 24.89 8.91
N LEU A 285 -4.18 23.68 9.47
CA LEU A 285 -3.81 23.41 10.87
C LEU A 285 -2.37 23.83 11.19
N LYS A 286 -1.42 23.53 10.30
CA LYS A 286 -0.01 23.94 10.47
C LYS A 286 0.15 25.47 10.41
N ARG A 287 -0.56 26.13 9.49
CA ARG A 287 -0.55 27.60 9.39
C ARG A 287 -1.17 28.26 10.62
N ASP A 288 -2.27 27.72 11.13
CA ASP A 288 -2.94 28.20 12.35
C ASP A 288 -2.06 27.97 13.60
N ALA A 289 -1.25 26.91 13.61
CA ALA A 289 -0.24 26.66 14.63
C ALA A 289 1.02 27.54 14.52
N GLY A 290 1.09 28.43 13.51
CA GLY A 290 2.20 29.39 13.33
C GLY A 290 3.39 28.84 12.53
N GLU A 291 3.30 27.66 11.93
CA GLU A 291 4.36 27.18 11.02
C GLU A 291 4.48 28.08 9.79
N SER A 292 5.71 28.23 9.27
CA SER A 292 5.93 28.95 8.02
C SER A 292 5.29 28.19 6.84
N GLU A 293 4.89 28.92 5.81
CA GLU A 293 4.36 28.30 4.59
C GLU A 293 5.37 27.36 3.94
N ALA A 294 6.63 27.76 3.89
CA ALA A 294 7.72 26.95 3.34
C ALA A 294 7.87 25.59 4.07
N THR A 295 7.79 25.59 5.41
CA THR A 295 7.89 24.37 6.22
C THR A 295 6.68 23.46 5.98
N SER A 296 5.47 24.05 5.99
CA SER A 296 4.23 23.31 5.74
C SER A 296 4.21 22.71 4.34
N MET A 297 4.59 23.48 3.32
CA MET A 297 4.66 23.01 1.93
C MET A 297 5.72 21.92 1.74
N ALA A 298 6.88 22.02 2.38
CA ALA A 298 7.93 20.99 2.29
C ALA A 298 7.43 19.60 2.73
N ALA A 299 6.61 19.55 3.79
CA ALA A 299 5.98 18.30 4.22
C ALA A 299 4.90 17.82 3.24
N ILE A 300 4.08 18.73 2.72
CA ILE A 300 3.02 18.41 1.75
C ILE A 300 3.60 17.87 0.44
N MET A 301 4.62 18.52 -0.11
CA MET A 301 5.30 18.09 -1.33
C MET A 301 5.83 16.65 -1.22
N GLN A 302 6.27 16.25 -0.02
CA GLN A 302 6.76 14.89 0.23
C GLN A 302 5.65 13.88 0.52
N LYS A 303 4.58 14.27 1.25
CA LYS A 303 3.66 13.32 1.89
C LYS A 303 2.24 13.30 1.32
N SER A 304 1.84 14.30 0.51
CA SER A 304 0.48 14.37 0.00
C SER A 304 0.11 13.16 -0.85
N ARG A 305 -1.13 12.69 -0.69
CA ARG A 305 -1.73 11.64 -1.51
C ARG A 305 -1.86 12.06 -2.99
N ASP A 306 -2.01 13.34 -3.27
CA ASP A 306 -2.13 13.86 -4.62
C ASP A 306 -0.86 13.64 -5.46
N ASN A 307 0.29 13.42 -4.82
CA ASN A 307 1.50 13.00 -5.50
C ASN A 307 1.30 11.71 -6.33
N GLY A 308 0.50 10.76 -5.83
CA GLY A 308 0.14 9.54 -6.52
C GLY A 308 -1.06 9.68 -7.49
N ARG A 309 -1.79 10.80 -7.44
CA ARG A 309 -3.08 10.95 -8.17
C ARG A 309 -2.99 11.73 -9.46
N THR A 310 -1.79 12.17 -9.84
CA THR A 310 -1.59 12.82 -11.12
C THR A 310 -1.94 11.87 -12.28
N PRO A 311 -2.51 12.40 -13.40
CA PRO A 311 -2.86 11.60 -14.56
C PRO A 311 -1.71 10.75 -15.08
N MET A 312 -2.04 9.57 -15.61
CA MET A 312 -1.07 8.69 -16.29
C MET A 312 -0.46 9.42 -17.49
N GLN A 313 0.86 9.32 -17.62
CA GLN A 313 1.63 9.99 -18.67
C GLN A 313 1.78 9.04 -19.88
N TRP A 314 0.86 9.17 -20.86
CA TRP A 314 0.84 8.32 -22.04
C TRP A 314 1.85 8.75 -23.10
N ASN A 315 1.93 10.07 -23.35
CA ASN A 315 2.84 10.67 -24.34
C ASN A 315 3.11 12.15 -24.03
N ALA A 316 3.89 12.82 -24.88
CA ALA A 316 4.24 14.23 -24.72
C ALA A 316 3.18 15.23 -25.27
N GLN A 317 2.00 14.75 -25.68
CA GLN A 317 0.91 15.60 -26.17
C GLN A 317 0.22 16.37 -25.01
N PRO A 318 -0.63 17.38 -25.29
CA PRO A 318 -1.39 18.07 -24.27
C PRO A 318 -2.09 17.11 -23.30
N ASN A 319 -2.08 17.45 -22.01
CA ASN A 319 -2.58 16.62 -20.93
C ASN A 319 -1.94 15.22 -20.86
N ALA A 320 -0.68 15.09 -21.31
CA ALA A 320 0.07 13.85 -21.35
C ALA A 320 -0.66 12.72 -22.13
N GLY A 321 -1.51 13.07 -23.10
CA GLY A 321 -2.35 12.11 -23.81
C GLY A 321 -3.44 11.45 -22.96
N PHE A 322 -3.64 11.90 -21.72
CA PHE A 322 -4.61 11.32 -20.78
C PHE A 322 -6.05 11.73 -21.11
N SER A 323 -6.28 13.01 -21.44
CA SER A 323 -7.62 13.55 -21.68
C SER A 323 -7.60 14.70 -22.69
N SER A 324 -8.69 14.84 -23.45
CA SER A 324 -8.94 16.02 -24.30
C SER A 324 -9.51 17.20 -23.51
N GLY A 325 -10.07 16.95 -22.31
CA GLY A 325 -10.55 17.96 -21.38
C GLY A 325 -9.52 18.35 -20.33
N GLU A 326 -9.82 19.38 -19.54
CA GLU A 326 -8.97 19.79 -18.42
C GLU A 326 -8.92 18.69 -17.36
N PRO A 327 -7.73 18.20 -16.95
CA PRO A 327 -7.61 17.22 -15.91
C PRO A 327 -8.03 17.77 -14.54
N TRP A 328 -8.62 16.92 -13.72
CA TRP A 328 -9.01 17.24 -12.34
C TRP A 328 -7.84 17.75 -11.48
N ILE A 329 -6.64 17.22 -11.69
CA ILE A 329 -5.39 17.64 -11.05
C ILE A 329 -4.33 17.89 -12.13
N GLY A 330 -3.39 18.79 -11.86
CA GLY A 330 -2.38 19.20 -12.84
C GLY A 330 -1.50 18.07 -13.37
N ILE A 331 -1.01 18.25 -14.58
CA ILE A 331 -0.03 17.35 -15.21
C ILE A 331 1.38 17.77 -14.79
N PRO A 332 2.22 16.85 -14.29
CA PRO A 332 3.61 17.16 -13.97
C PRO A 332 4.42 17.52 -15.22
N ALA A 333 5.36 18.45 -15.08
CA ALA A 333 6.27 18.82 -16.19
C ALA A 333 7.10 17.63 -16.71
N SER A 334 7.31 16.63 -15.87
CA SER A 334 8.00 15.38 -16.22
C SER A 334 7.33 14.59 -17.35
N ALA A 335 6.03 14.83 -17.63
CA ALA A 335 5.30 14.14 -18.70
C ALA A 335 5.92 14.31 -20.09
N ALA A 336 6.64 15.41 -20.32
CA ALA A 336 7.35 15.63 -21.58
C ALA A 336 8.43 14.57 -21.87
N HIS A 337 8.99 13.92 -20.82
CA HIS A 337 10.11 12.99 -20.93
C HIS A 337 9.85 11.64 -20.30
N ILE A 338 8.94 11.56 -19.32
CA ILE A 338 8.60 10.34 -18.60
C ILE A 338 7.19 9.94 -19.03
N ASN A 339 7.07 9.12 -20.05
CA ASN A 339 5.78 8.70 -20.57
C ASN A 339 5.88 7.32 -21.25
N VAL A 340 4.74 6.69 -21.48
CA VAL A 340 4.64 5.35 -22.05
C VAL A 340 5.27 5.31 -23.45
N GLU A 341 4.96 6.29 -24.32
CA GLU A 341 5.43 6.32 -25.71
C GLU A 341 6.97 6.26 -25.78
N HIS A 342 7.66 7.13 -25.04
CA HIS A 342 9.13 7.12 -25.01
C HIS A 342 9.71 5.83 -24.43
N GLN A 343 9.06 5.25 -23.40
CA GLN A 343 9.61 4.05 -22.76
C GLN A 343 9.32 2.76 -23.54
N LEU A 344 8.32 2.75 -24.42
CA LEU A 344 8.09 1.62 -25.32
C LEU A 344 9.23 1.46 -26.33
N ASP A 345 9.83 2.55 -26.77
CA ASP A 345 10.91 2.58 -27.76
C ASP A 345 12.31 2.35 -27.14
N ASP A 346 12.42 2.48 -25.80
CA ASP A 346 13.67 2.29 -25.06
C ASP A 346 13.69 0.90 -24.39
N PRO A 347 14.47 -0.08 -24.90
CA PRO A 347 14.58 -1.41 -24.32
C PRO A 347 15.14 -1.43 -22.90
N ASP A 348 15.88 -0.38 -22.51
CA ASP A 348 16.44 -0.22 -21.17
C ASP A 348 15.55 0.60 -20.23
N SER A 349 14.31 0.89 -20.62
CA SER A 349 13.37 1.67 -19.82
C SER A 349 12.92 0.95 -18.54
N VAL A 350 12.35 1.72 -17.61
CA VAL A 350 11.69 1.18 -16.40
C VAL A 350 10.53 0.26 -16.78
N LEU A 351 9.76 0.62 -17.81
CA LEU A 351 8.64 -0.17 -18.32
C LEU A 351 9.05 -1.57 -18.77
N HIS A 352 10.13 -1.67 -19.53
CA HIS A 352 10.63 -2.98 -19.99
C HIS A 352 11.22 -3.80 -18.84
N HIS A 353 11.81 -3.15 -17.83
CA HIS A 353 12.26 -3.83 -16.63
C HIS A 353 11.08 -4.46 -15.85
N TYR A 354 9.96 -3.73 -15.66
CA TYR A 354 8.74 -4.28 -15.07
C TYR A 354 8.16 -5.45 -15.87
N ARG A 355 8.15 -5.36 -17.21
CA ARG A 355 7.74 -6.47 -18.08
C ARG A 355 8.60 -7.72 -17.87
N ALA A 356 9.92 -7.55 -17.76
CA ALA A 356 10.84 -8.65 -17.47
C ALA A 356 10.58 -9.27 -16.09
N LEU A 357 10.37 -8.46 -15.05
CA LEU A 357 10.05 -8.93 -13.70
C LEU A 357 8.73 -9.73 -13.66
N ILE A 358 7.69 -9.25 -14.34
CA ILE A 358 6.40 -9.95 -14.44
C ILE A 358 6.56 -11.29 -15.17
N ALA A 359 7.37 -11.33 -16.24
CA ALA A 359 7.67 -12.57 -16.96
C ALA A 359 8.44 -13.56 -16.06
N LEU A 360 9.46 -13.09 -15.34
CA LEU A 360 10.21 -13.92 -14.38
C LEU A 360 9.31 -14.53 -13.31
N ARG A 361 8.37 -13.77 -12.75
CA ARG A 361 7.44 -14.30 -11.73
C ARG A 361 6.54 -15.41 -12.25
N ARG A 362 6.28 -15.47 -13.54
CA ARG A 362 5.47 -16.55 -14.17
C ARG A 362 6.27 -17.83 -14.39
N HIS A 363 7.59 -17.72 -14.56
CA HIS A 363 8.44 -18.83 -15.02
C HIS A 363 9.48 -19.27 -13.98
N GLU A 364 9.63 -18.53 -12.87
CA GLU A 364 10.59 -18.83 -11.80
C GLU A 364 9.85 -19.14 -10.49
N PRO A 365 9.57 -20.42 -10.20
CA PRO A 365 8.76 -20.82 -9.04
C PRO A 365 9.38 -20.39 -7.71
N LEU A 366 10.72 -20.33 -7.61
CA LEU A 366 11.40 -19.94 -6.37
C LEU A 366 11.02 -18.55 -5.88
N ILE A 367 10.56 -17.66 -6.76
CA ILE A 367 10.08 -16.33 -6.36
C ILE A 367 8.87 -16.45 -5.41
N GLN A 368 7.96 -17.39 -5.69
CA GLN A 368 6.73 -17.56 -4.92
C GLN A 368 6.85 -18.64 -3.83
N GLU A 369 7.52 -19.74 -4.13
CA GLU A 369 7.55 -20.95 -3.31
C GLU A 369 8.80 -21.03 -2.43
N GLY A 370 9.91 -20.40 -2.83
CA GLY A 370 11.16 -20.45 -2.10
C GLY A 370 11.06 -19.85 -0.69
N VAL A 371 11.86 -20.38 0.24
CA VAL A 371 11.96 -19.83 1.60
C VAL A 371 12.73 -18.51 1.58
N TYR A 372 12.20 -17.49 2.24
CA TYR A 372 12.89 -16.20 2.40
C TYR A 372 13.98 -16.32 3.46
N ARG A 373 15.20 -15.92 3.11
CA ARG A 373 16.31 -15.80 4.06
C ARG A 373 17.00 -14.45 3.92
N PRO A 374 16.91 -13.57 4.94
CA PRO A 374 17.56 -12.28 4.91
C PRO A 374 19.09 -12.44 5.02
N LEU A 375 19.80 -11.55 4.34
CA LEU A 375 21.24 -11.39 4.40
C LEU A 375 21.59 -9.94 4.74
N LEU A 376 22.76 -9.69 5.30
CA LEU A 376 23.28 -8.35 5.56
C LEU A 376 22.26 -7.42 6.28
N GLN A 377 21.57 -7.96 7.30
CA GLN A 377 20.48 -7.24 7.96
C GLN A 377 20.90 -5.87 8.54
N ASP A 378 22.11 -5.78 9.05
CA ASP A 378 22.65 -4.54 9.65
C ASP A 378 23.34 -3.61 8.64
N HIS A 379 23.39 -3.98 7.36
CA HIS A 379 24.05 -3.15 6.35
C HIS A 379 23.24 -1.90 6.04
N LEU A 380 23.87 -0.72 6.10
CA LEU A 380 23.19 0.58 6.04
C LEU A 380 22.73 1.00 4.63
N GLN A 381 23.18 0.32 3.57
CA GLN A 381 22.88 0.69 2.19
C GLN A 381 22.30 -0.46 1.37
N VAL A 382 22.55 -1.72 1.76
CA VAL A 382 22.18 -2.88 0.95
C VAL A 382 21.09 -3.69 1.62
N TRP A 383 20.04 -3.99 0.84
CA TRP A 383 19.07 -5.01 1.16
C TRP A 383 19.33 -6.25 0.31
N ALA A 384 19.78 -7.31 0.98
CA ALA A 384 20.11 -8.59 0.38
C ALA A 384 19.25 -9.70 1.00
N TYR A 385 18.80 -10.64 0.17
CA TYR A 385 18.07 -11.80 0.64
C TYR A 385 18.15 -12.97 -0.36
N LEU A 386 17.81 -14.15 0.11
CA LEU A 386 17.65 -15.36 -0.69
C LEU A 386 16.20 -15.80 -0.78
N ARG A 387 15.88 -16.43 -1.91
CA ARG A 387 14.72 -17.32 -2.07
C ARG A 387 15.27 -18.72 -2.28
N GLU A 388 15.03 -19.66 -1.37
CA GLU A 388 15.69 -20.97 -1.36
C GLU A 388 14.69 -22.11 -1.48
N GLY A 389 15.02 -23.13 -2.28
CA GLY A 389 14.22 -24.36 -2.39
C GLY A 389 14.82 -25.34 -3.39
N LEU A 390 14.61 -26.64 -3.15
CA LEU A 390 14.95 -27.73 -4.06
C LEU A 390 16.42 -27.77 -4.55
N GLY A 391 17.37 -27.32 -3.71
CA GLY A 391 18.79 -27.24 -4.08
C GLY A 391 19.15 -26.03 -4.97
N GLU A 392 18.24 -25.09 -5.14
CA GLU A 392 18.43 -23.85 -5.90
C GLU A 392 18.18 -22.62 -5.02
N ARG A 393 18.80 -21.50 -5.40
CA ARG A 393 18.66 -20.23 -4.67
C ARG A 393 18.58 -19.06 -5.64
N LEU A 394 17.74 -18.09 -5.33
CA LEU A 394 17.81 -16.75 -5.95
C LEU A 394 18.48 -15.81 -4.97
N LEU A 395 19.65 -15.28 -5.30
CA LEU A 395 20.33 -14.24 -4.56
C LEU A 395 19.89 -12.89 -5.11
N VAL A 396 19.24 -12.09 -4.30
CA VAL A 396 18.74 -10.76 -4.64
C VAL A 396 19.57 -9.72 -3.90
N LEU A 397 20.21 -8.82 -4.64
CA LEU A 397 21.06 -7.76 -4.10
C LEU A 397 20.54 -6.39 -4.57
N ASN A 398 20.37 -5.46 -3.62
CA ASN A 398 19.86 -4.12 -3.90
C ASN A 398 20.64 -3.08 -3.10
N ASN A 399 21.34 -2.17 -3.76
CA ASN A 399 21.87 -0.96 -3.13
C ASN A 399 20.79 0.14 -3.18
N PHE A 400 20.36 0.62 -2.02
CA PHE A 400 19.28 1.63 -1.91
C PHE A 400 19.79 3.08 -1.96
N TYR A 401 21.08 3.29 -2.20
CA TYR A 401 21.68 4.62 -2.15
C TYR A 401 22.53 4.96 -3.37
N GLY A 402 22.69 6.25 -3.61
CA GLY A 402 23.50 6.82 -4.68
C GLY A 402 25.03 6.74 -4.46
N GLN A 403 25.48 5.95 -3.49
CA GLN A 403 26.89 5.73 -3.22
C GLN A 403 27.25 4.27 -3.57
N PRO A 404 28.39 4.04 -4.24
CA PRO A 404 28.87 2.67 -4.42
C PRO A 404 29.26 2.08 -3.07
N CYS A 405 29.09 0.77 -2.91
CA CYS A 405 29.46 0.07 -1.69
C CYS A 405 30.01 -1.33 -1.99
N GLU A 406 31.00 -1.74 -1.20
CA GLU A 406 31.52 -3.11 -1.20
C GLU A 406 30.84 -3.91 -0.11
N ILE A 407 30.40 -5.13 -0.45
CA ILE A 407 29.81 -6.09 0.49
C ILE A 407 30.58 -7.40 0.45
N GLN A 408 30.59 -8.08 1.59
CA GLN A 408 31.08 -9.44 1.71
C GLN A 408 29.91 -10.39 1.97
N LEU A 409 29.64 -11.28 1.03
CA LEU A 409 28.64 -12.33 1.20
C LEU A 409 29.24 -13.52 1.94
N PRO A 410 28.46 -14.25 2.75
CA PRO A 410 28.93 -15.51 3.35
C PRO A 410 29.33 -16.51 2.27
N ASP A 411 30.45 -17.20 2.45
CA ASP A 411 31.01 -18.15 1.47
C ASP A 411 30.00 -19.21 1.02
N GLN A 412 29.14 -19.66 1.91
CA GLN A 412 28.07 -20.62 1.62
C GLN A 412 26.99 -20.11 0.68
N VAL A 413 26.91 -18.81 0.43
CA VAL A 413 25.88 -18.22 -0.48
C VAL A 413 26.26 -18.44 -1.94
N ILE A 414 27.54 -18.23 -2.29
CA ILE A 414 28.02 -18.33 -3.67
C ILE A 414 28.95 -19.52 -3.86
N GLY A 415 29.81 -19.81 -2.87
CA GLY A 415 30.88 -20.80 -2.99
C GLY A 415 30.45 -22.24 -3.15
N ALA A 416 29.21 -22.58 -2.78
CA ALA A 416 28.64 -23.91 -2.98
C ALA A 416 27.98 -24.08 -4.36
N ALA A 417 27.71 -23.02 -5.08
CA ALA A 417 26.97 -23.09 -6.34
C ALA A 417 27.88 -23.59 -7.49
N THR A 418 27.45 -24.65 -8.16
CA THR A 418 28.08 -25.22 -9.36
C THR A 418 27.71 -24.46 -10.63
N GLU A 419 26.53 -23.84 -10.65
CA GLU A 419 26.04 -23.03 -11.74
C GLU A 419 25.52 -21.67 -11.23
N GLN A 420 25.84 -20.60 -11.95
CA GLN A 420 25.40 -19.24 -11.63
C GLN A 420 24.85 -18.58 -12.89
N ARG A 421 23.59 -18.17 -12.87
CA ARG A 421 22.93 -17.49 -13.99
C ARG A 421 22.36 -16.14 -13.54
N LEU A 422 22.69 -15.06 -14.27
CA LEU A 422 22.03 -13.77 -14.08
C LEU A 422 20.60 -13.85 -14.60
N LEU A 423 19.62 -13.51 -13.76
CA LEU A 423 18.22 -13.43 -14.16
C LEU A 423 17.85 -12.04 -14.64
N ILE A 424 18.24 -11.02 -13.90
CA ILE A 424 17.94 -9.62 -14.20
C ILE A 424 18.98 -8.70 -13.54
N SER A 425 19.25 -7.57 -14.17
CA SER A 425 20.07 -6.48 -13.63
C SER A 425 19.48 -5.15 -14.11
N ASN A 426 19.61 -4.10 -13.31
CA ASN A 426 19.24 -2.74 -13.70
C ASN A 426 20.39 -1.97 -14.38
N TYR A 427 21.57 -2.60 -14.50
CA TYR A 427 22.71 -2.13 -15.29
C TYR A 427 23.03 -3.12 -16.40
N PRO A 428 23.59 -2.68 -17.55
CA PRO A 428 23.80 -3.54 -18.72
C PRO A 428 24.86 -4.62 -18.52
N ASP A 429 25.82 -4.39 -17.64
CA ASP A 429 26.93 -5.30 -17.33
C ASP A 429 26.72 -5.94 -15.93
N CYS A 430 26.91 -7.23 -15.84
CA CYS A 430 26.79 -7.96 -14.58
C CYS A 430 28.06 -7.77 -13.73
N PRO A 431 27.93 -7.48 -12.43
CA PRO A 431 29.07 -7.45 -11.52
C PRO A 431 29.72 -8.84 -11.37
N GLN A 432 30.93 -8.86 -10.82
CA GLN A 432 31.67 -10.10 -10.58
C GLN A 432 30.88 -11.04 -9.66
N ARG A 433 30.83 -12.31 -10.04
CA ARG A 433 30.10 -13.38 -9.33
C ARG A 433 30.98 -14.00 -8.23
N THR A 434 31.41 -13.16 -7.29
CA THR A 434 32.33 -13.51 -6.20
C THR A 434 31.67 -13.21 -4.85
N THR A 435 32.26 -13.70 -3.77
CA THR A 435 31.80 -13.40 -2.41
C THR A 435 31.99 -11.93 -2.02
N THR A 436 32.97 -11.25 -2.63
CA THR A 436 33.13 -9.79 -2.52
C THR A 436 32.49 -9.14 -3.73
N VAL A 437 31.48 -8.30 -3.51
CA VAL A 437 30.72 -7.62 -4.56
C VAL A 437 30.79 -6.12 -4.34
N VAL A 438 31.13 -5.37 -5.40
CA VAL A 438 31.02 -3.90 -5.40
C VAL A 438 29.76 -3.52 -6.14
N LEU A 439 28.81 -2.93 -5.42
CA LEU A 439 27.57 -2.41 -5.98
C LEU A 439 27.69 -0.93 -6.33
N ARG A 440 27.26 -0.57 -7.53
CA ARG A 440 27.16 0.83 -8.01
C ARG A 440 25.98 1.57 -7.34
N PRO A 441 25.83 2.90 -7.54
CA PRO A 441 24.66 3.63 -7.10
C PRO A 441 23.35 2.96 -7.55
N TYR A 442 22.48 2.67 -6.59
CA TYR A 442 21.17 2.02 -6.84
C TYR A 442 21.24 0.72 -7.67
N GLU A 443 22.37 0.02 -7.65
CA GLU A 443 22.50 -1.23 -8.39
C GLU A 443 21.67 -2.35 -7.76
N SER A 444 20.97 -3.07 -8.63
CA SER A 444 20.20 -4.25 -8.26
C SER A 444 20.36 -5.33 -9.32
N PHE A 445 20.57 -6.55 -8.85
CA PHE A 445 20.57 -7.73 -9.72
C PHE A 445 20.19 -8.98 -8.97
N VAL A 446 19.82 -10.01 -9.72
CA VAL A 446 19.42 -11.32 -9.18
C VAL A 446 20.20 -12.43 -9.87
N LEU A 447 20.84 -13.25 -9.06
CA LEU A 447 21.51 -14.48 -9.51
C LEU A 447 20.68 -15.69 -9.14
N HIS A 448 20.50 -16.60 -10.09
CA HIS A 448 20.03 -17.94 -9.86
C HIS A 448 21.25 -18.84 -9.64
N LEU A 449 21.30 -19.50 -8.50
CA LEU A 449 22.41 -20.35 -8.03
C LEU A 449 21.89 -21.77 -7.88
N LYS A 450 22.62 -22.76 -8.47
CA LYS A 450 22.36 -24.19 -8.30
C LYS A 450 23.52 -24.85 -7.58
N ASP A 451 23.23 -25.75 -6.64
CA ASP A 451 24.21 -26.52 -5.87
C ASP A 451 24.75 -27.72 -6.66
#